data_91850d3f6642ba90b51a77d9e8462a87
#
_entry.id   91850d3f6642ba90b51a77d9e8462a87
#
_cell.length_a   1.000
_cell.length_b   1.000
_cell.length_c   1.000
_cell.angle_alpha   90.00
_cell.angle_beta   90.00
_cell.angle_gamma   90.00
#
_symmetry.space_group_name_H-M   'P 1'
#
loop_
_entity.id
_entity.type
_entity.pdbx_description
1 polymer ?
#
loop_
_entity_poly.entity_id
_entity_poly.type
_entity_poly.pdbx_seq_one_letter_code
_entity_poly.pdbx_strand_id
1 'polypeptide(L)'
;MPDTVSNVVSNATFDVAVIGAGPAGLAAAARAAESGARVAMVDDNPRPGGQIWRASRTPEPWLRSQVEVFSGARVFAAPEPGVLALERSHSNLELRYRSLILATGARERFLPFPGWTLPNVMGAGGLQALAKSGLPINGKRIVVAGSGPLLLAVAKYLRGHGADVRLIAEQADSSAIFRFGLGLIAKPGKLIQAAQFRAGLLGIRYLTACWPIAARGVERLESVTLQRNGKTWTEPCDYLACGFGLIPNVELPALFGCRMSETGVAVDDYQQTSVAAIYCAGEVTGIGGLDLALVEGEIAGYAAAGKPRDAGKLFAARKSNRQFAGALERAFAPRAELRNLPQDDTFVCRCEDVTYARVRQCSNWREAKLHTRCGMGPCQGRVCGGALEFLLGWKPDSVRPPVLPARVGSLARPG
;
A
#
# COMPACT_ATOMS: atom_id res chain seq x y z
N MET A 1 38.35 0.87 1.77
CA MET A 1 38.15 2.03 2.70
C MET A 1 36.66 2.06 3.01
N PRO A 2 36.21 2.11 4.25
CA PRO A 2 34.78 2.26 4.53
C PRO A 2 34.36 3.65 4.04
N ASP A 3 33.36 3.68 3.14
CA ASP A 3 32.74 4.92 2.68
C ASP A 3 32.21 5.69 3.90
N THR A 4 32.85 6.80 4.19
CA THR A 4 32.39 7.74 5.24
C THR A 4 31.05 8.29 4.81
N VAL A 5 29.98 7.85 5.47
CA VAL A 5 28.62 8.39 5.29
C VAL A 5 28.67 9.86 5.69
N SER A 6 28.60 10.78 4.72
CA SER A 6 28.54 12.21 5.02
C SER A 6 27.18 12.57 5.58
N ASN A 7 27.14 13.06 6.81
CA ASN A 7 25.93 13.67 7.37
C ASN A 7 25.78 15.08 6.82
N VAL A 8 24.76 15.30 5.98
CA VAL A 8 24.40 16.62 5.49
C VAL A 8 23.23 17.13 6.33
N VAL A 9 23.51 18.05 7.24
CA VAL A 9 22.45 18.79 7.93
C VAL A 9 21.94 19.88 7.00
N SER A 10 20.72 19.78 6.53
CA SER A 10 20.06 20.90 5.86
C SER A 10 19.71 21.95 6.92
N ASN A 11 20.47 23.05 6.97
CA ASN A 11 20.19 24.16 7.90
C ASN A 11 18.88 24.91 7.59
N ALA A 12 18.18 24.55 6.51
CA ALA A 12 16.96 25.21 6.10
C ALA A 12 15.73 24.50 6.67
N THR A 13 14.85 25.24 7.33
CA THR A 13 13.56 24.74 7.77
C THR A 13 12.55 24.90 6.64
N PHE A 14 11.86 23.82 6.30
CA PHE A 14 10.73 23.83 5.36
C PHE A 14 9.44 24.22 6.09
N ASP A 15 8.53 24.92 5.42
CA ASP A 15 7.22 25.22 5.98
C ASP A 15 6.37 23.95 6.04
N VAL A 16 6.46 23.11 4.99
CA VAL A 16 5.74 21.85 4.90
C VAL A 16 6.68 20.74 4.44
N ALA A 17 6.75 19.64 5.18
CA ALA A 17 7.35 18.38 4.73
C ALA A 17 6.26 17.39 4.34
N VAL A 18 6.41 16.72 3.19
CA VAL A 18 5.49 15.70 2.68
C VAL A 18 6.23 14.37 2.57
N ILE A 19 5.75 13.33 3.23
CA ILE A 19 6.34 11.99 3.18
C ILE A 19 5.50 11.08 2.31
N GLY A 20 6.06 10.67 1.17
CA GLY A 20 5.42 9.90 0.11
C GLY A 20 5.08 10.77 -1.09
N ALA A 21 5.64 10.43 -2.26
CA ALA A 21 5.39 11.09 -3.54
C ALA A 21 4.38 10.33 -4.42
N GLY A 22 3.42 9.65 -3.80
CA GLY A 22 2.23 9.12 -4.47
C GLY A 22 1.20 10.22 -4.77
N PRO A 23 0.02 9.86 -5.33
CA PRO A 23 -1.00 10.84 -5.71
C PRO A 23 -1.35 11.84 -4.61
N ALA A 24 -1.59 11.37 -3.38
CA ALA A 24 -1.92 12.23 -2.25
C ALA A 24 -0.79 13.20 -1.89
N GLY A 25 0.46 12.70 -1.84
CA GLY A 25 1.62 13.53 -1.51
C GLY A 25 1.93 14.56 -2.59
N LEU A 26 1.81 14.19 -3.87
CA LEU A 26 1.97 15.11 -4.99
C LEU A 26 0.92 16.23 -4.97
N ALA A 27 -0.35 15.87 -4.75
CA ALA A 27 -1.44 16.84 -4.63
C ALA A 27 -1.22 17.76 -3.43
N ALA A 28 -0.80 17.22 -2.28
CA ALA A 28 -0.51 18.00 -1.08
C ALA A 28 0.65 18.97 -1.29
N ALA A 29 1.76 18.49 -1.86
CA ALA A 29 2.94 19.32 -2.13
C ALA A 29 2.62 20.45 -3.12
N ALA A 30 1.85 20.14 -4.19
CA ALA A 30 1.45 21.13 -5.17
C ALA A 30 0.61 22.26 -4.54
N ARG A 31 -0.39 21.92 -3.72
CA ARG A 31 -1.26 22.91 -3.09
C ARG A 31 -0.56 23.72 -2.00
N ALA A 32 0.31 23.09 -1.23
CA ALA A 32 1.14 23.81 -0.26
C ALA A 32 2.08 24.81 -0.95
N ALA A 33 2.76 24.40 -2.03
CA ALA A 33 3.65 25.27 -2.80
C ALA A 33 2.88 26.43 -3.48
N GLU A 34 1.74 26.16 -4.11
CA GLU A 34 0.86 27.19 -4.69
C GLU A 34 0.34 28.18 -3.64
N SER A 35 0.28 27.77 -2.38
CA SER A 35 -0.08 28.62 -1.24
C SER A 35 1.08 29.48 -0.73
N GLY A 36 2.28 29.35 -1.33
CA GLY A 36 3.47 30.13 -0.98
C GLY A 36 4.40 29.43 0.05
N ALA A 37 4.11 28.17 0.44
CA ALA A 37 4.95 27.43 1.36
C ALA A 37 6.23 26.89 0.66
N ARG A 38 7.36 26.89 1.37
CA ARG A 38 8.55 26.14 0.99
C ARG A 38 8.35 24.68 1.35
N VAL A 39 8.33 23.79 0.35
CA VAL A 39 7.94 22.39 0.52
C VAL A 39 9.12 21.44 0.30
N ALA A 40 9.32 20.49 1.24
CA ALA A 40 10.15 19.31 1.03
C ALA A 40 9.26 18.10 0.77
N MET A 41 9.54 17.32 -0.28
CA MET A 41 8.85 16.06 -0.56
C MET A 41 9.83 14.90 -0.53
N VAL A 42 9.59 13.91 0.34
CA VAL A 42 10.48 12.77 0.57
C VAL A 42 9.83 11.49 0.10
N ASP A 43 10.53 10.68 -0.71
CA ASP A 43 10.05 9.37 -1.15
C ASP A 43 11.21 8.39 -1.28
N ASP A 44 11.02 7.13 -0.87
CA ASP A 44 12.03 6.09 -0.96
C ASP A 44 12.17 5.49 -2.37
N ASN A 45 11.25 5.80 -3.28
CA ASN A 45 11.38 5.46 -4.69
C ASN A 45 12.29 6.46 -5.42
N PRO A 46 12.97 6.02 -6.50
CA PRO A 46 13.85 6.88 -7.27
C PRO A 46 13.12 7.97 -8.08
N ARG A 47 11.80 7.84 -8.25
CA ARG A 47 10.96 8.81 -8.98
C ARG A 47 9.60 8.97 -8.32
N PRO A 48 9.03 10.20 -8.30
CA PRO A 48 7.67 10.45 -7.87
C PRO A 48 6.62 9.65 -8.66
N GLY A 49 5.45 9.44 -8.04
CA GLY A 49 4.31 8.75 -8.66
C GLY A 49 3.77 7.58 -7.84
N GLY A 50 4.50 7.15 -6.81
CA GLY A 50 4.11 6.02 -5.96
C GLY A 50 3.93 4.73 -6.78
N GLN A 51 2.99 3.89 -6.37
CA GLN A 51 2.74 2.62 -7.05
C GLN A 51 1.86 2.78 -8.30
N ILE A 52 0.87 3.67 -8.25
CA ILE A 52 -0.13 3.80 -9.32
C ILE A 52 0.43 4.45 -10.58
N TRP A 53 1.29 5.47 -10.43
CA TRP A 53 1.91 6.20 -11.53
C TRP A 53 3.37 5.80 -11.79
N ARG A 54 3.79 4.65 -11.26
CA ARG A 54 5.13 4.10 -11.50
C ARG A 54 5.41 3.99 -13.00
N ALA A 55 6.58 4.47 -13.43
CA ALA A 55 7.01 4.51 -14.83
C ALA A 55 6.08 5.30 -15.78
N SER A 56 5.34 6.28 -15.26
CA SER A 56 4.45 7.18 -16.01
C SER A 56 4.95 8.63 -15.93
N ARG A 57 4.58 9.48 -16.89
CA ARG A 57 4.77 10.94 -16.84
C ARG A 57 3.64 11.68 -16.12
N THR A 58 2.60 10.98 -15.67
CA THR A 58 1.45 11.58 -14.97
C THR A 58 1.83 12.44 -13.75
N PRO A 59 2.90 12.15 -12.98
CA PRO A 59 3.34 13.01 -11.89
C PRO A 59 3.83 14.40 -12.30
N GLU A 60 4.38 14.57 -13.50
CA GLU A 60 5.04 15.81 -13.93
C GLU A 60 4.18 17.06 -13.75
N PRO A 61 2.87 17.08 -14.10
CA PRO A 61 2.02 18.26 -13.92
C PRO A 61 1.80 18.68 -12.45
N TRP A 62 2.10 17.80 -11.50
CA TRP A 62 1.93 18.06 -10.06
C TRP A 62 3.20 18.63 -9.41
N LEU A 63 4.35 18.51 -10.08
CA LEU A 63 5.61 19.04 -9.57
C LEU A 63 5.66 20.54 -9.78
N ARG A 64 5.98 21.28 -8.72
CA ARG A 64 6.16 22.75 -8.73
C ARG A 64 7.62 23.08 -8.43
N SER A 65 8.10 24.15 -8.99
CA SER A 65 9.50 24.59 -8.79
C SER A 65 9.85 24.89 -7.33
N GLN A 66 8.86 25.21 -6.52
CA GLN A 66 9.02 25.46 -5.07
C GLN A 66 9.08 24.18 -4.23
N VAL A 67 8.91 23.00 -4.84
CA VAL A 67 8.99 21.71 -4.15
C VAL A 67 10.38 21.12 -4.32
N GLU A 68 11.11 20.99 -3.23
CA GLU A 68 12.38 20.29 -3.20
C GLU A 68 12.13 18.78 -2.99
N VAL A 69 12.54 17.95 -3.97
CA VAL A 69 12.25 16.51 -3.98
C VAL A 69 13.46 15.70 -3.53
N PHE A 70 13.29 14.95 -2.45
CA PHE A 70 14.26 14.01 -1.88
C PHE A 70 13.90 12.58 -2.31
N SER A 71 14.20 12.22 -3.55
CA SER A 71 13.99 10.86 -4.07
C SER A 71 15.03 9.88 -3.56
N GLY A 72 14.64 8.59 -3.40
CA GLY A 72 15.48 7.53 -2.85
C GLY A 72 15.87 7.79 -1.38
N ALA A 73 15.09 8.63 -0.69
CA ALA A 73 15.30 8.99 0.70
C ALA A 73 14.21 8.34 1.58
N ARG A 74 14.63 7.66 2.63
CA ARG A 74 13.75 6.94 3.53
C ARG A 74 13.77 7.54 4.92
N VAL A 75 12.61 7.90 5.46
CA VAL A 75 12.47 8.31 6.86
C VAL A 75 12.60 7.08 7.75
N PHE A 76 13.57 7.05 8.65
CA PHE A 76 13.73 5.94 9.59
C PHE A 76 13.47 6.33 11.04
N ALA A 77 13.58 7.62 11.38
CA ALA A 77 13.33 8.13 12.73
C ALA A 77 12.86 9.60 12.73
N ALA A 78 12.31 10.02 13.84
CA ALA A 78 12.03 11.40 14.19
C ALA A 78 12.72 11.68 15.54
N PRO A 79 13.96 12.18 15.53
CA PRO A 79 14.78 12.32 16.75
C PRO A 79 14.24 13.37 17.72
N GLU A 80 13.61 14.43 17.20
CA GLU A 80 12.99 15.49 17.98
C GLU A 80 11.79 16.09 17.22
N PRO A 81 10.87 16.82 17.89
CA PRO A 81 9.78 17.50 17.22
C PRO A 81 10.27 18.42 16.11
N GLY A 82 9.65 18.34 14.92
CA GLY A 82 10.03 19.14 13.76
C GLY A 82 11.25 18.66 13.00
N VAL A 83 11.81 17.49 13.33
CA VAL A 83 12.99 16.92 12.66
C VAL A 83 12.72 15.48 12.22
N LEU A 84 13.08 15.18 10.96
CA LEU A 84 13.09 13.83 10.40
C LEU A 84 14.53 13.40 10.13
N ALA A 85 14.87 12.16 10.50
CA ALA A 85 16.10 11.51 10.08
C ALA A 85 15.84 10.66 8.83
N LEU A 86 16.57 10.99 7.77
CA LEU A 86 16.46 10.38 6.45
C LEU A 86 17.71 9.58 6.11
N GLU A 87 17.52 8.43 5.48
CA GLU A 87 18.58 7.62 4.90
C GLU A 87 18.51 7.66 3.38
N ARG A 88 19.62 7.92 2.71
CA ARG A 88 19.85 7.76 1.27
C ARG A 88 20.95 6.71 1.02
N SER A 89 21.19 6.35 -0.25
CA SER A 89 22.15 5.30 -0.61
C SER A 89 23.54 5.47 0.03
N HIS A 90 24.06 6.71 0.12
CA HIS A 90 25.42 6.99 0.61
C HIS A 90 25.48 8.14 1.64
N SER A 91 24.34 8.63 2.13
CA SER A 91 24.30 9.75 3.07
C SER A 91 23.09 9.68 4.00
N ASN A 92 23.23 10.31 5.16
CA ASN A 92 22.13 10.60 6.05
C ASN A 92 21.83 12.10 5.98
N LEU A 93 20.58 12.44 6.20
CA LEU A 93 20.10 13.82 6.15
C LEU A 93 19.13 14.06 7.30
N GLU A 94 19.25 15.18 7.99
CA GLU A 94 18.21 15.71 8.86
C GLU A 94 17.41 16.78 8.11
N LEU A 95 16.08 16.64 8.14
CA LEU A 95 15.14 17.55 7.51
C LEU A 95 14.29 18.23 8.59
N ARG A 96 14.35 19.56 8.65
CA ARG A 96 13.56 20.38 9.59
C ARG A 96 12.29 20.91 8.93
N TYR A 97 11.17 20.86 9.65
CA TYR A 97 9.88 21.27 9.14
C TYR A 97 9.01 21.94 10.22
N ARG A 98 8.01 22.75 9.79
CA ARG A 98 6.97 23.31 10.64
C ARG A 98 5.71 22.48 10.65
N SER A 99 5.26 22.00 9.48
CA SER A 99 4.12 21.12 9.31
C SER A 99 4.51 19.86 8.55
N LEU A 100 3.91 18.72 8.91
CA LEU A 100 4.21 17.41 8.31
C LEU A 100 2.95 16.81 7.70
N ILE A 101 3.04 16.37 6.45
CA ILE A 101 1.98 15.61 5.77
C ILE A 101 2.48 14.19 5.51
N LEU A 102 1.82 13.21 6.12
CA LEU A 102 2.12 11.80 5.94
C LEU A 102 1.19 11.22 4.86
N ALA A 103 1.73 10.97 3.68
CA ALA A 103 1.06 10.39 2.52
C ALA A 103 1.70 9.04 2.15
N THR A 104 1.92 8.20 3.17
CA THR A 104 2.68 6.94 3.10
C THR A 104 1.98 5.82 2.33
N GLY A 105 0.73 6.05 1.89
CA GLY A 105 -0.02 5.14 1.06
C GLY A 105 -0.39 3.82 1.77
N ALA A 106 -0.46 2.74 0.99
CA ALA A 106 -0.84 1.42 1.45
C ALA A 106 0.02 0.33 0.79
N ARG A 107 -0.03 -0.86 1.37
CA ARG A 107 0.57 -2.10 0.85
C ARG A 107 -0.49 -3.16 0.65
N GLU A 108 -0.20 -4.16 -0.19
CA GLU A 108 -1.10 -5.26 -0.43
C GLU A 108 -1.25 -6.16 0.80
N ARG A 109 -2.49 -6.58 1.07
CA ARG A 109 -2.75 -7.68 1.99
C ARG A 109 -2.52 -8.99 1.27
N PHE A 110 -1.57 -9.75 1.73
CA PHE A 110 -1.31 -11.11 1.28
C PHE A 110 -1.81 -12.10 2.35
N LEU A 111 -2.58 -13.11 1.94
CA LEU A 111 -3.03 -14.17 2.85
C LEU A 111 -2.22 -15.44 2.56
N PRO A 112 -1.65 -16.08 3.59
CA PRO A 112 -0.88 -17.31 3.42
C PRO A 112 -1.79 -18.49 3.09
N PHE A 113 -1.37 -19.30 2.14
CA PHE A 113 -1.96 -20.60 1.77
C PHE A 113 -0.83 -21.55 1.37
N PRO A 114 -1.02 -22.88 1.35
CA PRO A 114 0.03 -23.83 0.97
C PRO A 114 0.72 -23.46 -0.34
N GLY A 115 2.05 -23.35 -0.33
CA GLY A 115 2.86 -23.00 -1.49
C GLY A 115 2.94 -21.54 -1.87
N TRP A 116 2.34 -20.61 -1.11
CA TRP A 116 2.40 -19.16 -1.44
C TRP A 116 3.80 -18.56 -1.43
N THR A 117 4.78 -19.24 -0.82
CA THR A 117 6.18 -18.79 -0.77
C THR A 117 6.99 -19.22 -1.98
N LEU A 118 6.43 -20.03 -2.89
CA LEU A 118 7.11 -20.44 -4.13
C LEU A 118 7.49 -19.20 -4.96
N PRO A 119 8.65 -19.20 -5.60
CA PRO A 119 9.00 -18.22 -6.62
C PRO A 119 7.87 -18.11 -7.66
N ASN A 120 7.59 -16.87 -8.13
CA ASN A 120 6.51 -16.50 -9.04
C ASN A 120 5.08 -16.45 -8.40
N VAL A 121 4.94 -16.71 -7.11
CA VAL A 121 3.75 -16.29 -6.36
C VAL A 121 4.02 -14.90 -5.79
N MET A 122 3.28 -13.90 -6.23
CA MET A 122 3.54 -12.49 -5.95
C MET A 122 2.26 -11.72 -5.62
N GLY A 123 2.43 -10.58 -4.96
CA GLY A 123 1.35 -9.58 -4.85
C GLY A 123 0.90 -9.12 -6.24
N ALA A 124 -0.39 -8.82 -6.41
CA ALA A 124 -0.94 -8.41 -7.71
C ALA A 124 -0.29 -7.11 -8.20
N GLY A 125 -0.24 -6.08 -7.35
CA GLY A 125 0.49 -4.84 -7.64
C GLY A 125 2.00 -5.04 -7.67
N GLY A 126 2.53 -5.99 -6.89
CA GLY A 126 3.94 -6.38 -6.91
C GLY A 126 4.36 -6.90 -8.28
N LEU A 127 3.62 -7.85 -8.86
CA LEU A 127 3.89 -8.37 -10.22
C LEU A 127 3.75 -7.25 -11.27
N GLN A 128 2.71 -6.41 -11.15
CA GLN A 128 2.56 -5.25 -12.04
C GLN A 128 3.75 -4.28 -11.95
N ALA A 129 4.24 -4.01 -10.75
CA ALA A 129 5.38 -3.12 -10.55
C ALA A 129 6.67 -3.69 -11.16
N LEU A 130 6.91 -5.01 -11.00
CA LEU A 130 8.04 -5.69 -11.62
C LEU A 130 7.93 -5.69 -13.15
N ALA A 131 6.74 -5.95 -13.72
CA ALA A 131 6.51 -5.89 -15.15
C ALA A 131 6.76 -4.47 -15.71
N LYS A 132 6.31 -3.41 -14.99
CA LYS A 132 6.64 -2.01 -15.31
C LYS A 132 8.14 -1.71 -15.25
N SER A 133 8.89 -2.46 -14.46
CA SER A 133 10.34 -2.33 -14.31
C SER A 133 11.15 -3.27 -15.21
N GLY A 134 10.49 -3.96 -16.16
CA GLY A 134 11.16 -4.76 -17.18
C GLY A 134 11.15 -6.27 -16.99
N LEU A 135 10.40 -6.81 -15.99
CA LEU A 135 10.22 -8.26 -15.88
C LEU A 135 9.54 -8.80 -17.15
N PRO A 136 10.16 -9.79 -17.87
CA PRO A 136 9.58 -10.33 -19.09
C PRO A 136 8.37 -11.21 -18.80
N ILE A 137 7.18 -10.75 -19.21
CA ILE A 137 5.90 -11.44 -19.00
C ILE A 137 5.22 -11.88 -20.29
N ASN A 138 5.80 -11.53 -21.45
CA ASN A 138 5.24 -11.89 -22.75
C ASN A 138 5.11 -13.41 -22.90
N GLY A 139 3.95 -13.91 -23.30
CA GLY A 139 3.63 -15.31 -23.45
C GLY A 139 3.53 -16.10 -22.13
N LYS A 140 3.73 -15.47 -20.95
CA LYS A 140 3.61 -16.14 -19.65
C LYS A 140 2.16 -16.33 -19.27
N ARG A 141 1.82 -17.53 -18.80
CA ARG A 141 0.49 -17.87 -18.26
C ARG A 141 0.35 -17.28 -16.87
N ILE A 142 -0.60 -16.40 -16.68
CA ILE A 142 -0.79 -15.70 -15.39
C ILE A 142 -2.21 -15.93 -14.89
N VAL A 143 -2.32 -16.34 -13.64
CA VAL A 143 -3.58 -16.31 -12.89
C VAL A 143 -3.57 -15.07 -12.00
N VAL A 144 -4.64 -14.27 -12.05
CA VAL A 144 -4.83 -13.12 -11.16
C VAL A 144 -5.91 -13.47 -10.15
N ALA A 145 -5.61 -13.38 -8.86
CA ALA A 145 -6.53 -13.85 -7.81
C ALA A 145 -6.57 -12.90 -6.61
N GLY A 146 -7.69 -12.88 -5.89
CA GLY A 146 -7.81 -12.10 -4.65
C GLY A 146 -9.08 -11.30 -4.54
N SER A 147 -9.01 -10.00 -4.29
CA SER A 147 -10.17 -9.16 -4.04
C SER A 147 -10.05 -7.75 -4.63
N GLY A 148 -11.10 -7.34 -5.31
CA GLY A 148 -11.33 -5.94 -5.66
C GLY A 148 -10.87 -5.50 -7.05
N PRO A 149 -11.20 -4.26 -7.43
CA PRO A 149 -10.95 -3.74 -8.77
C PRO A 149 -9.48 -3.67 -9.19
N LEU A 150 -8.55 -3.71 -8.23
CA LEU A 150 -7.12 -3.78 -8.52
C LEU A 150 -6.78 -4.99 -9.40
N LEU A 151 -7.48 -6.13 -9.19
CA LEU A 151 -7.28 -7.33 -10.00
C LEU A 151 -7.56 -7.07 -11.48
N LEU A 152 -8.61 -6.30 -11.79
CA LEU A 152 -8.96 -5.94 -13.17
C LEU A 152 -7.90 -5.03 -13.79
N ALA A 153 -7.42 -4.04 -13.03
CA ALA A 153 -6.36 -3.12 -13.48
C ALA A 153 -5.04 -3.86 -13.75
N VAL A 154 -4.66 -4.78 -12.87
CA VAL A 154 -3.48 -5.62 -13.02
C VAL A 154 -3.63 -6.55 -14.22
N ALA A 155 -4.74 -7.28 -14.33
CA ALA A 155 -4.99 -8.20 -15.44
C ALA A 155 -4.97 -7.48 -16.80
N LYS A 156 -5.60 -6.29 -16.89
CA LYS A 156 -5.59 -5.46 -18.12
C LYS A 156 -4.17 -5.03 -18.47
N TYR A 157 -3.38 -4.60 -17.48
CA TYR A 157 -1.99 -4.18 -17.70
C TYR A 157 -1.14 -5.36 -18.21
N LEU A 158 -1.19 -6.51 -17.52
CA LEU A 158 -0.40 -7.69 -17.87
C LEU A 158 -0.76 -8.22 -19.27
N ARG A 159 -2.06 -8.30 -19.57
CA ARG A 159 -2.54 -8.67 -20.93
C ARG A 159 -2.05 -7.70 -22.00
N GLY A 160 -2.10 -6.40 -21.75
CA GLY A 160 -1.63 -5.37 -22.67
C GLY A 160 -0.13 -5.43 -22.96
N HIS A 161 0.64 -6.15 -22.11
CA HIS A 161 2.07 -6.40 -22.27
C HIS A 161 2.39 -7.84 -22.70
N GLY A 162 1.41 -8.53 -23.32
CA GLY A 162 1.59 -9.82 -23.97
C GLY A 162 1.49 -11.04 -23.06
N ALA A 163 1.09 -10.89 -21.79
CA ALA A 163 0.85 -12.04 -20.92
C ALA A 163 -0.44 -12.79 -21.31
N ASP A 164 -0.42 -14.13 -21.20
CA ASP A 164 -1.58 -14.98 -21.30
C ASP A 164 -2.32 -15.02 -19.94
N VAL A 165 -3.24 -14.09 -19.72
CA VAL A 165 -4.05 -14.06 -18.50
C VAL A 165 -5.13 -15.13 -18.57
N ARG A 166 -4.92 -16.27 -17.88
CA ARG A 166 -5.76 -17.46 -17.92
C ARG A 166 -7.15 -17.22 -17.34
N LEU A 167 -7.22 -16.54 -16.19
CA LEU A 167 -8.45 -16.18 -15.52
C LEU A 167 -8.19 -15.14 -14.42
N ILE A 168 -9.29 -14.53 -13.96
CA ILE A 168 -9.32 -13.68 -12.76
C ILE A 168 -10.24 -14.36 -11.75
N ALA A 169 -9.70 -14.71 -10.59
CA ALA A 169 -10.40 -15.31 -9.46
C ALA A 169 -10.69 -14.26 -8.39
N GLU A 170 -11.93 -13.75 -8.38
CA GLU A 170 -12.41 -12.79 -7.39
C GLU A 170 -13.10 -13.52 -6.24
N GLN A 171 -12.65 -13.28 -5.01
CA GLN A 171 -13.25 -13.94 -3.84
C GLN A 171 -14.64 -13.39 -3.51
N ALA A 172 -14.97 -12.16 -3.88
CA ALA A 172 -16.27 -11.56 -3.61
C ALA A 172 -17.39 -12.27 -4.35
N ASP A 173 -18.58 -12.29 -3.73
CA ASP A 173 -19.76 -12.87 -4.34
C ASP A 173 -20.30 -12.03 -5.49
N SER A 174 -20.88 -12.69 -6.48
CA SER A 174 -21.53 -12.00 -7.60
C SER A 174 -22.66 -11.06 -7.15
N SER A 175 -23.39 -11.42 -6.10
CA SER A 175 -24.46 -10.58 -5.53
C SER A 175 -23.91 -9.29 -4.90
N ALA A 176 -22.76 -9.34 -4.21
CA ALA A 176 -22.12 -8.17 -3.64
C ALA A 176 -21.59 -7.23 -4.73
N ILE A 177 -20.95 -7.81 -5.77
CA ILE A 177 -20.45 -7.06 -6.93
C ILE A 177 -21.62 -6.43 -7.72
N PHE A 178 -22.72 -7.15 -7.90
CA PHE A 178 -23.91 -6.64 -8.60
C PHE A 178 -24.52 -5.44 -7.83
N ARG A 179 -24.72 -5.57 -6.51
CA ARG A 179 -25.22 -4.47 -5.67
C ARG A 179 -24.29 -3.26 -5.71
N PHE A 180 -22.99 -3.46 -5.70
CA PHE A 180 -22.01 -2.39 -5.88
C PHE A 180 -22.16 -1.75 -7.27
N GLY A 181 -22.30 -2.56 -8.33
CA GLY A 181 -22.53 -2.11 -9.70
C GLY A 181 -23.76 -1.23 -9.84
N LEU A 182 -24.89 -1.58 -9.19
CA LEU A 182 -26.08 -0.72 -9.15
C LEU A 182 -25.78 0.65 -8.52
N GLY A 183 -24.96 0.69 -7.48
CA GLY A 183 -24.52 1.95 -6.86
C GLY A 183 -23.68 2.84 -7.78
N LEU A 184 -23.04 2.28 -8.82
CA LEU A 184 -22.26 3.05 -9.80
C LEU A 184 -23.12 3.86 -10.77
N ILE A 185 -24.41 3.57 -10.90
CA ILE A 185 -25.35 4.32 -11.79
C ILE A 185 -25.35 5.81 -11.37
N ALA A 186 -25.25 6.10 -10.07
CA ALA A 186 -25.14 7.47 -9.56
C ALA A 186 -23.75 8.13 -9.79
N LYS A 187 -22.78 7.40 -10.35
CA LYS A 187 -21.40 7.86 -10.60
C LYS A 187 -20.95 7.47 -12.02
N PRO A 188 -21.45 8.16 -13.07
CA PRO A 188 -21.27 7.76 -14.47
C PRO A 188 -19.80 7.60 -14.87
N GLY A 189 -18.90 8.45 -14.37
CA GLY A 189 -17.45 8.31 -14.63
C GLY A 189 -16.86 6.98 -14.11
N LYS A 190 -17.31 6.52 -12.95
CA LYS A 190 -16.89 5.21 -12.40
C LYS A 190 -17.50 4.04 -13.16
N LEU A 191 -18.73 4.19 -13.64
CA LEU A 191 -19.39 3.18 -14.48
C LEU A 191 -18.65 3.02 -15.82
N ILE A 192 -18.30 4.14 -16.48
CA ILE A 192 -17.50 4.14 -17.71
C ILE A 192 -16.13 3.47 -17.47
N GLN A 193 -15.45 3.81 -16.37
CA GLN A 193 -14.18 3.19 -16.01
C GLN A 193 -14.31 1.67 -15.83
N ALA A 194 -15.36 1.20 -15.13
CA ALA A 194 -15.64 -0.22 -14.95
C ALA A 194 -15.91 -0.92 -16.30
N ALA A 195 -16.70 -0.29 -17.19
CA ALA A 195 -16.96 -0.79 -18.54
C ALA A 195 -15.67 -0.89 -19.38
N GLN A 196 -14.79 0.10 -19.30
CA GLN A 196 -13.48 0.09 -19.98
C GLN A 196 -12.55 -1.03 -19.48
N PHE A 197 -12.56 -1.30 -18.16
CA PHE A 197 -11.82 -2.46 -17.63
C PHE A 197 -12.40 -3.76 -18.18
N ARG A 198 -13.74 -3.90 -18.18
CA ARG A 198 -14.39 -5.10 -18.67
C ARG A 198 -14.15 -5.32 -20.15
N ALA A 199 -14.25 -4.28 -20.98
CA ALA A 199 -13.97 -4.35 -22.41
C ALA A 199 -12.51 -4.79 -22.69
N GLY A 200 -11.52 -4.27 -21.94
CA GLY A 200 -10.12 -4.68 -22.08
C GLY A 200 -9.83 -6.11 -21.64
N LEU A 201 -10.78 -6.80 -21.03
CA LEU A 201 -10.66 -8.16 -20.52
C LEU A 201 -11.61 -9.15 -21.19
N LEU A 202 -12.18 -8.78 -22.37
CA LEU A 202 -13.01 -9.68 -23.16
C LEU A 202 -12.27 -10.98 -23.49
N GLY A 203 -12.95 -12.13 -23.28
CA GLY A 203 -12.39 -13.45 -23.47
C GLY A 203 -11.65 -14.02 -22.23
N ILE A 204 -11.36 -13.21 -21.22
CA ILE A 204 -10.79 -13.70 -19.96
C ILE A 204 -11.93 -14.12 -19.02
N ARG A 205 -11.84 -15.32 -18.46
CA ARG A 205 -12.78 -15.82 -17.45
C ARG A 205 -12.65 -14.99 -16.16
N TYR A 206 -13.71 -14.30 -15.76
CA TYR A 206 -13.81 -13.63 -14.46
C TYR A 206 -14.74 -14.47 -13.56
N LEU A 207 -14.16 -15.09 -12.54
CA LEU A 207 -14.84 -16.02 -11.66
C LEU A 207 -15.02 -15.39 -10.28
N THR A 208 -16.26 -15.18 -9.87
CA THR A 208 -16.65 -14.69 -8.53
C THR A 208 -16.79 -15.84 -7.55
N ALA A 209 -16.75 -15.57 -6.26
CA ALA A 209 -16.70 -16.56 -5.19
C ALA A 209 -15.58 -17.60 -5.41
N CYS A 210 -14.42 -17.13 -5.90
CA CYS A 210 -13.29 -17.95 -6.34
C CYS A 210 -11.98 -17.43 -5.75
N TRP A 211 -11.16 -18.32 -5.19
CA TRP A 211 -9.88 -17.97 -4.58
C TRP A 211 -8.88 -19.12 -4.62
N PRO A 212 -7.55 -18.84 -4.56
CA PRO A 212 -6.52 -19.86 -4.46
C PRO A 212 -6.52 -20.51 -3.09
N ILE A 213 -6.32 -21.84 -3.07
CA ILE A 213 -6.20 -22.63 -1.85
C ILE A 213 -4.83 -23.31 -1.75
N ALA A 214 -4.11 -23.48 -2.85
CA ALA A 214 -2.74 -23.99 -2.88
C ALA A 214 -2.01 -23.58 -4.15
N ALA A 215 -0.71 -23.32 -4.05
CA ALA A 215 0.21 -23.22 -5.18
C ALA A 215 1.13 -24.45 -5.21
N ARG A 216 1.46 -24.94 -6.40
CA ARG A 216 2.26 -26.14 -6.58
C ARG A 216 3.38 -25.92 -7.59
N GLY A 217 4.52 -26.54 -7.34
CA GLY A 217 5.71 -26.54 -8.16
C GLY A 217 6.91 -27.06 -7.37
N VAL A 218 8.02 -27.32 -8.03
CA VAL A 218 9.26 -27.80 -7.36
C VAL A 218 10.17 -26.61 -7.05
N GLU A 219 10.75 -25.97 -8.06
CA GLU A 219 11.63 -24.81 -7.89
C GLU A 219 10.87 -23.48 -7.94
N ARG A 220 9.73 -23.47 -8.62
CA ARG A 220 8.86 -22.30 -8.82
C ARG A 220 7.43 -22.75 -9.06
N LEU A 221 6.53 -21.78 -9.11
CA LEU A 221 5.13 -22.04 -9.42
C LEU A 221 4.96 -22.72 -10.80
N GLU A 222 4.18 -23.77 -10.83
CA GLU A 222 3.78 -24.50 -12.05
C GLU A 222 2.26 -24.51 -12.21
N SER A 223 1.53 -24.48 -11.10
CA SER A 223 0.06 -24.46 -11.10
C SER A 223 -0.50 -23.93 -9.79
N VAL A 224 -1.75 -23.47 -9.84
CA VAL A 224 -2.53 -23.04 -8.68
C VAL A 224 -3.80 -23.86 -8.57
N THR A 225 -4.12 -24.34 -7.37
CA THR A 225 -5.41 -24.95 -7.07
C THR A 225 -6.37 -23.86 -6.61
N LEU A 226 -7.49 -23.74 -7.29
CA LEU A 226 -8.55 -22.78 -7.03
C LEU A 226 -9.77 -23.48 -6.44
N GLN A 227 -10.51 -22.76 -5.60
CA GLN A 227 -11.81 -23.20 -5.06
C GLN A 227 -12.90 -22.23 -5.48
N ARG A 228 -14.06 -22.78 -5.86
CA ARG A 228 -15.29 -22.03 -6.16
C ARG A 228 -16.51 -22.87 -5.82
N ASN A 229 -17.42 -22.35 -4.99
CA ASN A 229 -18.68 -23.05 -4.63
C ASN A 229 -18.46 -24.50 -4.19
N GLY A 230 -17.47 -24.76 -3.34
CA GLY A 230 -17.12 -26.09 -2.85
C GLY A 230 -16.38 -27.00 -3.85
N LYS A 231 -16.25 -26.62 -5.10
CA LYS A 231 -15.49 -27.37 -6.13
C LYS A 231 -14.07 -26.82 -6.23
N THR A 232 -13.11 -27.71 -6.46
CA THR A 232 -11.70 -27.37 -6.65
C THR A 232 -11.22 -27.86 -8.01
N TRP A 233 -10.27 -27.12 -8.60
CA TRP A 233 -9.53 -27.55 -9.81
C TRP A 233 -8.15 -26.91 -9.82
N THR A 234 -7.25 -27.43 -10.62
CA THR A 234 -5.90 -26.93 -10.79
C THR A 234 -5.76 -26.22 -12.13
N GLU A 235 -5.24 -25.00 -12.13
CA GLU A 235 -4.96 -24.20 -13.32
C GLU A 235 -3.44 -24.09 -13.51
N PRO A 236 -2.85 -24.58 -14.63
CA PRO A 236 -1.44 -24.39 -14.93
C PRO A 236 -1.10 -22.91 -15.13
N CYS A 237 -0.06 -22.42 -14.47
CA CYS A 237 0.37 -21.03 -14.61
C CYS A 237 1.86 -20.86 -14.28
N ASP A 238 2.48 -19.85 -14.89
CA ASP A 238 3.88 -19.48 -14.67
C ASP A 238 4.02 -18.42 -13.57
N TYR A 239 2.95 -17.61 -13.36
CA TYR A 239 2.84 -16.60 -12.30
C TYR A 239 1.45 -16.61 -11.66
N LEU A 240 1.41 -16.40 -10.36
CA LEU A 240 0.18 -16.08 -9.62
C LEU A 240 0.30 -14.66 -9.06
N ALA A 241 -0.54 -13.75 -9.58
CA ALA A 241 -0.70 -12.39 -9.08
C ALA A 241 -1.83 -12.39 -8.05
N CYS A 242 -1.51 -12.31 -6.75
CA CYS A 242 -2.47 -12.54 -5.69
C CYS A 242 -2.53 -11.35 -4.71
N GLY A 243 -3.74 -10.80 -4.42
CA GLY A 243 -3.91 -9.70 -3.48
C GLY A 243 -5.32 -9.64 -2.91
N PHE A 244 -5.43 -9.58 -1.57
CA PHE A 244 -6.71 -9.60 -0.85
C PHE A 244 -7.05 -8.22 -0.26
N GLY A 245 -6.91 -7.18 -1.06
CA GLY A 245 -7.10 -5.78 -0.67
C GLY A 245 -5.79 -5.12 -0.23
N LEU A 246 -5.92 -3.95 0.37
CA LEU A 246 -4.80 -3.10 0.79
C LEU A 246 -4.84 -2.88 2.31
N ILE A 247 -3.67 -2.53 2.86
CA ILE A 247 -3.48 -2.18 4.27
C ILE A 247 -2.75 -0.84 4.32
N PRO A 248 -3.28 0.17 5.04
CA PRO A 248 -2.61 1.44 5.25
C PRO A 248 -1.21 1.30 5.86
N ASN A 249 -0.26 2.11 5.40
CA ASN A 249 1.09 2.19 5.97
C ASN A 249 1.09 3.18 7.13
N VAL A 250 0.76 2.68 8.32
CA VAL A 250 0.53 3.51 9.52
C VAL A 250 1.73 3.58 10.47
N GLU A 251 2.87 3.02 10.11
CA GLU A 251 4.03 2.92 10.99
C GLU A 251 4.59 4.31 11.36
N LEU A 252 4.74 5.21 10.38
CA LEU A 252 5.18 6.59 10.65
C LEU A 252 4.14 7.38 11.46
N PRO A 253 2.85 7.42 11.08
CA PRO A 253 1.83 8.01 11.95
C PRO A 253 1.82 7.48 13.38
N ALA A 254 2.01 6.17 13.55
CA ALA A 254 2.08 5.55 14.87
C ALA A 254 3.33 5.98 15.67
N LEU A 255 4.47 6.16 15.00
CA LEU A 255 5.70 6.69 15.61
C LEU A 255 5.46 8.09 16.18
N PHE A 256 4.68 8.93 15.48
CA PHE A 256 4.31 10.27 15.94
C PHE A 256 3.19 10.29 16.99
N GLY A 257 2.64 9.14 17.39
CA GLY A 257 1.54 9.05 18.35
C GLY A 257 0.18 9.49 17.78
N CYS A 258 0.00 9.47 16.46
CA CYS A 258 -1.28 9.77 15.85
C CYS A 258 -2.32 8.71 16.24
N ARG A 259 -3.54 9.16 16.57
CA ARG A 259 -4.65 8.25 16.89
C ARG A 259 -5.06 7.48 15.64
N MET A 260 -5.25 6.15 15.81
CA MET A 260 -5.75 5.28 14.76
C MET A 260 -7.28 5.22 14.79
N SER A 261 -7.88 4.99 13.62
CA SER A 261 -9.26 4.57 13.42
C SER A 261 -9.31 3.09 13.04
N GLU A 262 -10.48 2.57 12.76
CA GLU A 262 -10.64 1.19 12.27
C GLU A 262 -9.99 0.98 10.89
N THR A 263 -9.97 2.01 10.05
CA THR A 263 -9.54 1.94 8.65
C THR A 263 -8.16 2.53 8.37
N GLY A 264 -7.52 3.20 9.32
CA GLY A 264 -6.23 3.87 9.15
C GLY A 264 -5.99 4.95 10.20
N VAL A 265 -5.39 6.06 9.84
CA VAL A 265 -5.16 7.20 10.75
C VAL A 265 -6.43 8.04 10.88
N ALA A 266 -6.81 8.35 12.13
CA ALA A 266 -7.93 9.26 12.40
C ALA A 266 -7.54 10.71 12.08
N VAL A 267 -8.32 11.38 11.24
CA VAL A 267 -8.12 12.77 10.82
C VAL A 267 -9.43 13.56 10.89
N ASP A 268 -9.32 14.86 11.08
CA ASP A 268 -10.44 15.80 11.00
C ASP A 268 -10.80 16.16 9.55
N ASP A 269 -11.65 17.17 9.37
CA ASP A 269 -12.07 17.63 8.05
C ASP A 269 -10.95 18.27 7.23
N TYR A 270 -9.91 18.77 7.88
CA TYR A 270 -8.72 19.36 7.27
C TYR A 270 -7.57 18.37 7.11
N GLN A 271 -7.81 17.06 7.30
CA GLN A 271 -6.80 16.00 7.29
C GLN A 271 -5.77 16.13 8.42
N GLN A 272 -6.02 16.95 9.46
CA GLN A 272 -5.16 17.04 10.62
C GLN A 272 -5.38 15.82 11.53
N THR A 273 -4.28 15.27 12.03
CA THR A 273 -4.30 14.14 12.97
C THR A 273 -4.57 14.63 14.42
N SER A 274 -4.56 13.70 15.36
CA SER A 274 -4.62 14.05 16.79
C SER A 274 -3.37 14.79 17.30
N VAL A 275 -2.31 14.89 16.49
CA VAL A 275 -1.06 15.59 16.82
C VAL A 275 -1.01 16.89 16.03
N ALA A 276 -0.76 17.99 16.73
CA ALA A 276 -0.72 19.33 16.14
C ALA A 276 0.34 19.41 15.02
N ALA A 277 0.00 20.12 13.93
CA ALA A 277 0.84 20.32 12.76
C ALA A 277 1.22 19.02 12.00
N ILE A 278 0.59 17.88 12.31
CA ILE A 278 0.75 16.62 11.57
C ILE A 278 -0.57 16.28 10.87
N TYR A 279 -0.50 16.09 9.57
CA TYR A 279 -1.60 15.77 8.67
C TYR A 279 -1.38 14.40 8.05
N CYS A 280 -2.47 13.70 7.70
CA CYS A 280 -2.41 12.45 6.95
C CYS A 280 -3.39 12.52 5.76
N ALA A 281 -2.97 12.03 4.59
CA ALA A 281 -3.80 12.08 3.39
C ALA A 281 -3.63 10.84 2.51
N GLY A 282 -4.70 10.46 1.83
CA GLY A 282 -4.75 9.30 0.95
C GLY A 282 -4.90 7.99 1.71
N GLU A 283 -4.40 6.90 1.15
CA GLU A 283 -4.70 5.55 1.65
C GLU A 283 -4.19 5.25 3.06
N VAL A 284 -3.36 6.12 3.64
CA VAL A 284 -2.96 6.02 5.06
C VAL A 284 -4.12 6.32 6.02
N THR A 285 -5.14 7.08 5.57
CA THR A 285 -6.36 7.38 6.34
C THR A 285 -7.50 6.40 6.09
N GLY A 286 -7.33 5.49 5.13
CA GLY A 286 -8.29 4.49 4.69
C GLY A 286 -8.21 4.28 3.18
N ILE A 287 -8.51 3.05 2.74
CA ILE A 287 -8.38 2.68 1.33
C ILE A 287 -9.54 3.29 0.52
N GLY A 288 -9.23 4.26 -0.34
CA GLY A 288 -10.25 5.00 -1.08
C GLY A 288 -10.01 5.17 -2.57
N GLY A 289 -8.83 4.79 -3.04
CA GLY A 289 -8.41 4.91 -4.43
C GLY A 289 -7.98 6.32 -4.84
N LEU A 290 -7.64 6.47 -6.12
CA LEU A 290 -6.95 7.63 -6.66
C LEU A 290 -7.68 8.97 -6.40
N ASP A 291 -8.99 9.03 -6.70
CA ASP A 291 -9.73 10.30 -6.63
C ASP A 291 -9.83 10.80 -5.18
N LEU A 292 -10.04 9.88 -4.21
CA LEU A 292 -10.03 10.24 -2.81
C LEU A 292 -8.64 10.69 -2.35
N ALA A 293 -7.60 9.96 -2.75
CA ALA A 293 -6.22 10.29 -2.40
C ALA A 293 -5.81 11.68 -2.90
N LEU A 294 -6.19 12.05 -4.13
CA LEU A 294 -5.93 13.39 -4.66
C LEU A 294 -6.63 14.49 -3.85
N VAL A 295 -7.93 14.33 -3.62
CA VAL A 295 -8.74 15.32 -2.88
C VAL A 295 -8.25 15.48 -1.44
N GLU A 296 -7.94 14.38 -0.74
CA GLU A 296 -7.39 14.45 0.61
C GLU A 296 -6.00 15.07 0.64
N GLY A 297 -5.16 14.79 -0.36
CA GLY A 297 -3.87 15.45 -0.54
C GLY A 297 -4.01 16.95 -0.70
N GLU A 298 -4.90 17.40 -1.58
CA GLU A 298 -5.14 18.83 -1.78
C GLU A 298 -5.63 19.54 -0.49
N ILE A 299 -6.56 18.90 0.24
CA ILE A 299 -7.05 19.43 1.53
C ILE A 299 -5.90 19.56 2.52
N ALA A 300 -5.08 18.51 2.69
CA ALA A 300 -3.94 18.52 3.60
C ALA A 300 -2.91 19.60 3.21
N GLY A 301 -2.64 19.75 1.91
CA GLY A 301 -1.71 20.78 1.39
C GLY A 301 -2.16 22.19 1.71
N TYR A 302 -3.42 22.52 1.43
CA TYR A 302 -3.99 23.82 1.79
C TYR A 302 -3.99 24.05 3.30
N ALA A 303 -4.42 23.06 4.09
CA ALA A 303 -4.51 23.18 5.53
C ALA A 303 -3.12 23.38 6.17
N ALA A 304 -2.13 22.58 5.78
CA ALA A 304 -0.76 22.68 6.28
C ALA A 304 -0.07 24.01 5.92
N ALA A 305 -0.48 24.62 4.78
CA ALA A 305 -0.01 25.94 4.37
C ALA A 305 -0.86 27.12 4.92
N GLY A 306 -1.77 26.87 5.86
CA GLY A 306 -2.58 27.91 6.49
C GLY A 306 -3.70 28.49 5.61
N LYS A 307 -4.23 27.72 4.64
CA LYS A 307 -5.32 28.10 3.74
C LYS A 307 -6.60 27.26 3.95
N PRO A 308 -7.19 27.25 5.17
CA PRO A 308 -8.33 26.36 5.47
C PRO A 308 -9.59 26.66 4.63
N ARG A 309 -9.77 27.93 4.19
CA ARG A 309 -10.90 28.30 3.32
C ARG A 309 -10.83 27.59 1.96
N ASP A 310 -9.64 27.42 1.40
CA ASP A 310 -9.45 26.72 0.12
C ASP A 310 -9.63 25.20 0.29
N ALA A 311 -9.15 24.65 1.39
CA ALA A 311 -9.41 23.26 1.78
C ALA A 311 -10.93 22.96 1.86
N GLY A 312 -11.70 23.86 2.46
CA GLY A 312 -13.16 23.70 2.63
C GLY A 312 -13.93 23.52 1.32
N LYS A 313 -13.45 24.09 0.21
CA LYS A 313 -14.07 23.93 -1.13
C LYS A 313 -14.09 22.46 -1.61
N LEU A 314 -13.23 21.60 -1.05
CA LEU A 314 -13.04 20.22 -1.45
C LEU A 314 -13.82 19.22 -0.58
N PHE A 315 -14.46 19.65 0.52
CA PHE A 315 -15.13 18.75 1.46
C PHE A 315 -16.28 17.95 0.83
N ALA A 316 -17.05 18.56 -0.07
CA ALA A 316 -18.13 17.85 -0.78
C ALA A 316 -17.59 16.73 -1.67
N ALA A 317 -16.51 16.98 -2.41
CA ALA A 317 -15.84 15.99 -3.24
C ALA A 317 -15.26 14.85 -2.39
N ARG A 318 -14.59 15.18 -1.28
CA ARG A 318 -14.10 14.18 -0.32
C ARG A 318 -15.22 13.31 0.22
N LYS A 319 -16.33 13.90 0.69
CA LYS A 319 -17.49 13.17 1.21
C LYS A 319 -18.04 12.17 0.17
N SER A 320 -18.20 12.62 -1.07
CA SER A 320 -18.66 11.76 -2.17
C SER A 320 -17.70 10.60 -2.45
N ASN A 321 -16.38 10.86 -2.45
CA ASN A 321 -15.38 9.83 -2.68
C ASN A 321 -15.27 8.84 -1.50
N ARG A 322 -15.40 9.30 -0.25
CA ARG A 322 -15.46 8.42 0.94
C ARG A 322 -16.67 7.51 0.93
N GLN A 323 -17.84 8.00 0.51
CA GLN A 323 -19.03 7.14 0.35
C GLN A 323 -18.79 6.04 -0.68
N PHE A 324 -18.13 6.37 -1.80
CA PHE A 324 -17.75 5.37 -2.81
C PHE A 324 -16.74 4.36 -2.25
N ALA A 325 -15.71 4.81 -1.53
CA ALA A 325 -14.72 3.96 -0.89
C ALA A 325 -15.37 2.97 0.09
N GLY A 326 -16.28 3.43 0.96
CA GLY A 326 -17.00 2.56 1.88
C GLY A 326 -17.92 1.54 1.16
N ALA A 327 -18.53 1.90 0.03
CA ALA A 327 -19.29 0.96 -0.78
C ALA A 327 -18.38 -0.11 -1.41
N LEU A 328 -17.21 0.29 -1.88
CA LEU A 328 -16.19 -0.60 -2.44
C LEU A 328 -15.68 -1.57 -1.37
N GLU A 329 -15.31 -1.08 -0.20
CA GLU A 329 -14.83 -1.88 0.92
C GLU A 329 -15.83 -2.97 1.31
N ARG A 330 -17.12 -2.61 1.47
CA ARG A 330 -18.18 -3.58 1.77
C ARG A 330 -18.36 -4.64 0.68
N ALA A 331 -18.28 -4.25 -0.59
CA ALA A 331 -18.49 -5.16 -1.71
C ALA A 331 -17.36 -6.19 -1.87
N PHE A 332 -16.15 -5.81 -1.51
CA PHE A 332 -14.93 -6.61 -1.68
C PHE A 332 -14.27 -7.00 -0.35
N ALA A 333 -15.01 -6.91 0.76
CA ALA A 333 -14.52 -7.37 2.07
C ALA A 333 -14.07 -8.84 1.99
N PRO A 334 -12.91 -9.19 2.56
CA PRO A 334 -12.43 -10.57 2.57
C PRO A 334 -13.42 -11.49 3.30
N ARG A 335 -13.73 -12.62 2.67
CA ARG A 335 -14.65 -13.64 3.21
C ARG A 335 -14.07 -14.32 4.44
N ALA A 336 -14.93 -14.76 5.36
CA ALA A 336 -14.52 -15.46 6.56
C ALA A 336 -13.80 -16.79 6.24
N GLU A 337 -14.19 -17.46 5.15
CA GLU A 337 -13.60 -18.72 4.70
C GLU A 337 -12.10 -18.62 4.38
N LEU A 338 -11.64 -17.44 4.01
CA LEU A 338 -10.21 -17.17 3.75
C LEU A 338 -9.35 -17.30 5.03
N ARG A 339 -9.94 -17.29 6.22
CA ARG A 339 -9.23 -17.55 7.48
C ARG A 339 -8.76 -19.01 7.59
N ASN A 340 -9.36 -19.91 6.83
CA ASN A 340 -9.04 -21.34 6.83
C ASN A 340 -8.04 -21.71 5.72
N LEU A 341 -7.42 -20.74 5.04
CA LEU A 341 -6.44 -21.00 3.97
C LEU A 341 -5.15 -21.65 4.49
N PRO A 342 -4.52 -21.15 5.57
CA PRO A 342 -3.26 -21.73 6.03
C PRO A 342 -3.48 -23.09 6.70
N GLN A 343 -2.63 -24.05 6.36
CA GLN A 343 -2.47 -25.33 7.04
C GLN A 343 -1.36 -25.21 8.09
N ASP A 344 -1.18 -26.21 8.93
CA ASP A 344 -0.21 -26.20 10.02
C ASP A 344 1.23 -25.94 9.56
N ASP A 345 1.63 -26.49 8.43
CA ASP A 345 2.94 -26.33 7.81
C ASP A 345 3.07 -25.08 6.92
N THR A 346 1.97 -24.35 6.68
CA THR A 346 1.99 -23.14 5.87
C THR A 346 2.80 -22.04 6.56
N PHE A 347 3.80 -21.50 5.90
CA PHE A 347 4.54 -20.35 6.38
C PHE A 347 3.62 -19.12 6.47
N VAL A 348 3.59 -18.45 7.63
CA VAL A 348 2.93 -17.15 7.80
C VAL A 348 3.93 -16.00 7.79
N CYS A 349 5.16 -16.25 8.25
CA CYS A 349 6.28 -15.32 8.13
C CYS A 349 7.34 -15.89 7.19
N ARG A 350 7.43 -15.36 5.98
CA ARG A 350 8.40 -15.78 4.97
C ARG A 350 9.84 -15.40 5.31
N CYS A 351 10.04 -14.29 6.06
CA CYS A 351 11.37 -13.79 6.39
C CYS A 351 12.08 -14.63 7.46
N GLU A 352 11.32 -15.29 8.33
CA GLU A 352 11.82 -16.05 9.48
C GLU A 352 11.32 -17.52 9.46
N ASP A 353 10.76 -17.96 8.34
CA ASP A 353 10.27 -19.32 8.09
C ASP A 353 9.35 -19.86 9.22
N VAL A 354 8.45 -18.99 9.69
CA VAL A 354 7.52 -19.33 10.78
C VAL A 354 6.23 -19.89 10.22
N THR A 355 5.89 -21.13 10.63
CA THR A 355 4.67 -21.81 10.21
C THR A 355 3.44 -21.37 11.02
N TYR A 356 2.25 -21.61 10.47
CA TYR A 356 0.98 -21.31 11.11
C TYR A 356 0.81 -22.08 12.43
N ALA A 357 1.21 -23.35 12.47
CA ALA A 357 1.16 -24.17 13.70
C ALA A 357 1.93 -23.52 14.86
N ARG A 358 3.09 -22.94 14.60
CA ARG A 358 3.89 -22.26 15.63
C ARG A 358 3.23 -20.99 16.13
N VAL A 359 2.66 -20.21 15.21
CA VAL A 359 2.04 -18.91 15.56
C VAL A 359 0.75 -19.12 16.35
N ARG A 360 -0.11 -20.07 15.98
CA ARG A 360 -1.39 -20.27 16.65
C ARG A 360 -1.27 -20.86 18.06
N GLN A 361 -0.07 -21.26 18.49
CA GLN A 361 0.21 -21.62 19.89
C GLN A 361 0.39 -20.37 20.79
N CYS A 362 0.52 -19.19 20.19
CA CYS A 362 0.66 -17.91 20.89
C CYS A 362 -0.71 -17.25 21.07
N SER A 363 -0.81 -16.37 22.07
CA SER A 363 -2.06 -15.68 22.42
C SER A 363 -2.20 -14.31 21.73
N ASN A 364 -1.11 -13.72 21.27
CA ASN A 364 -1.09 -12.38 20.69
C ASN A 364 0.15 -12.15 19.82
N TRP A 365 0.16 -11.00 19.12
CA TRP A 365 1.27 -10.58 18.23
C TRP A 365 2.62 -10.53 18.94
N ARG A 366 2.68 -9.97 20.15
CA ARG A 366 3.94 -9.80 20.90
C ARG A 366 4.53 -11.15 21.28
N GLU A 367 3.71 -12.07 21.77
CA GLU A 367 4.11 -13.43 22.12
C GLU A 367 4.64 -14.18 20.89
N ALA A 368 3.90 -14.13 19.76
CA ALA A 368 4.34 -14.73 18.51
C ALA A 368 5.70 -14.17 18.06
N LYS A 369 5.89 -12.86 18.15
CA LYS A 369 7.15 -12.19 17.82
C LYS A 369 8.30 -12.69 18.72
N LEU A 370 8.10 -12.78 20.03
CA LEU A 370 9.15 -13.14 20.99
C LEU A 370 9.51 -14.63 20.90
N HIS A 371 8.53 -15.52 20.78
CA HIS A 371 8.76 -16.97 20.82
C HIS A 371 9.09 -17.58 19.47
N THR A 372 8.65 -16.97 18.36
CA THR A 372 8.83 -17.53 17.03
C THR A 372 9.65 -16.67 16.09
N ARG A 373 9.98 -15.43 16.46
CA ARG A 373 10.57 -14.39 15.62
C ARG A 373 9.64 -13.89 14.49
N CYS A 374 8.36 -14.27 14.47
CA CYS A 374 7.40 -13.80 13.50
C CYS A 374 7.35 -12.26 13.46
N GLY A 375 7.57 -11.66 12.28
CA GLY A 375 7.61 -10.21 12.11
C GLY A 375 8.92 -9.52 12.50
N MET A 376 9.98 -10.27 12.84
CA MET A 376 11.30 -9.70 13.16
C MET A 376 12.26 -9.63 11.96
N GLY A 377 11.93 -10.25 10.85
CA GLY A 377 12.76 -10.24 9.64
C GLY A 377 12.77 -8.88 8.92
N PRO A 378 13.44 -8.77 7.76
CA PRO A 378 13.67 -7.50 7.06
C PRO A 378 12.41 -6.70 6.74
N CYS A 379 11.25 -7.34 6.54
CA CYS A 379 9.99 -6.64 6.30
C CYS A 379 9.36 -6.07 7.56
N GLN A 380 9.89 -6.37 8.75
CA GLN A 380 9.40 -5.87 10.04
C GLN A 380 7.88 -6.07 10.24
N GLY A 381 7.38 -7.26 9.88
CA GLY A 381 5.96 -7.62 10.02
C GLY A 381 5.02 -7.05 8.96
N ARG A 382 5.52 -6.32 7.95
CA ARG A 382 4.66 -5.67 6.94
C ARG A 382 3.88 -6.66 6.08
N VAL A 383 4.37 -7.88 5.91
CA VAL A 383 3.65 -8.95 5.20
C VAL A 383 2.80 -9.76 6.19
N CYS A 384 3.43 -10.39 7.17
CA CYS A 384 2.75 -11.29 8.11
C CYS A 384 1.81 -10.58 9.09
N GLY A 385 2.07 -9.30 9.45
CA GLY A 385 1.20 -8.55 10.37
C GLY A 385 -0.23 -8.41 9.86
N GLY A 386 -0.41 -8.00 8.61
CA GLY A 386 -1.74 -7.90 8.01
C GLY A 386 -2.44 -9.24 7.78
N ALA A 387 -1.65 -10.31 7.55
CA ALA A 387 -2.18 -11.66 7.49
C ALA A 387 -2.69 -12.12 8.86
N LEU A 388 -1.89 -11.96 9.92
CA LEU A 388 -2.27 -12.37 11.29
C LEU A 388 -3.38 -11.50 11.88
N GLU A 389 -3.46 -10.22 11.51
CA GLU A 389 -4.62 -9.40 11.85
C GLU A 389 -5.91 -9.99 11.28
N PHE A 390 -5.90 -10.40 10.01
CA PHE A 390 -7.06 -11.04 9.40
C PHE A 390 -7.36 -12.44 9.97
N LEU A 391 -6.33 -13.27 10.14
CA LEU A 391 -6.48 -14.68 10.57
C LEU A 391 -6.85 -14.80 12.06
N LEU A 392 -6.19 -14.01 12.92
CA LEU A 392 -6.22 -14.18 14.38
C LEU A 392 -6.68 -12.91 15.12
N GLY A 393 -6.93 -11.80 14.42
CA GLY A 393 -7.35 -10.53 15.02
C GLY A 393 -6.20 -9.75 15.69
N TRP A 394 -4.94 -10.15 15.50
CA TRP A 394 -3.81 -9.53 16.18
C TRP A 394 -3.29 -8.32 15.44
N LYS A 395 -3.19 -7.20 16.14
CA LYS A 395 -2.57 -5.96 15.61
C LYS A 395 -1.20 -5.76 16.24
N PRO A 396 -0.22 -5.26 15.45
CA PRO A 396 1.02 -4.75 16.04
C PRO A 396 0.70 -3.67 17.09
N ASP A 397 1.24 -3.81 18.29
CA ASP A 397 0.92 -2.98 19.46
C ASP A 397 1.92 -1.85 19.71
N SER A 398 3.07 -1.86 19.02
CA SER A 398 4.12 -0.86 19.21
C SER A 398 4.95 -0.62 17.96
N VAL A 399 5.27 0.65 17.71
CA VAL A 399 6.22 1.09 16.70
C VAL A 399 7.38 1.82 17.40
N ARG A 400 8.61 1.52 17.01
CA ARG A 400 9.84 2.11 17.57
C ARG A 400 10.79 2.51 16.45
N PRO A 401 11.61 3.55 16.66
CA PRO A 401 12.70 3.82 15.73
C PRO A 401 13.78 2.73 15.83
N PRO A 402 14.45 2.37 14.73
CA PRO A 402 14.14 2.79 13.38
C PRO A 402 12.85 2.14 12.88
N VAL A 403 11.97 2.95 12.27
CA VAL A 403 10.65 2.46 11.74
C VAL A 403 10.84 1.49 10.59
N LEU A 404 11.92 1.65 9.84
CA LEU A 404 12.35 0.82 8.73
C LEU A 404 13.79 0.34 9.01
N PRO A 405 14.22 -0.81 8.48
CA PRO A 405 15.60 -1.21 8.56
C PRO A 405 16.52 -0.11 8.08
N ALA A 406 17.46 0.29 8.91
CA ALA A 406 18.45 1.34 8.64
C ALA A 406 19.87 0.77 8.79
N ARG A 407 20.83 1.34 8.07
CA ARG A 407 22.23 0.93 8.18
C ARG A 407 22.79 1.34 9.54
N VAL A 408 23.76 0.59 10.04
CA VAL A 408 24.43 0.90 11.30
C VAL A 408 25.03 2.31 11.27
N GLY A 409 25.66 2.72 10.15
CA GLY A 409 26.19 4.07 9.98
C GLY A 409 25.13 5.17 9.99
N SER A 410 23.87 4.86 9.69
CA SER A 410 22.75 5.81 9.78
C SER A 410 22.25 5.99 11.21
N LEU A 411 22.44 4.96 12.05
CA LEU A 411 22.06 4.98 13.47
C LEU A 411 23.15 5.53 14.37
N ALA A 412 24.43 5.41 13.97
CA ALA A 412 25.56 5.99 14.65
C ALA A 412 25.51 7.52 14.46
N ARG A 413 25.06 8.27 15.46
CA ARG A 413 25.25 9.73 15.47
C ARG A 413 26.76 10.01 15.60
N PRO A 414 27.32 10.87 14.74
CA PRO A 414 28.64 11.44 15.12
C PRO A 414 28.43 12.20 16.42
N GLY A 415 29.22 11.85 17.44
CA GLY A 415 29.28 12.53 18.74
C GLY A 415 29.73 13.98 18.57
#